data_b9ad8c7c0c76c72921cf99f50b8a438e
#
_entry.id   b9ad8c7c0c76c72921cf99f50b8a438e
#
_cell.length_a   1.000
_cell.length_b   1.000
_cell.length_c   1.000
_cell.angle_alpha   90.00
_cell.angle_beta   90.00
_cell.angle_gamma   90.00
#
_symmetry.space_group_name_H-M   'P 1'
#
loop_
_entity.id
_entity.type
_entity.pdbx_description
1 polymer ?
#
loop_
_entity_poly.entity_id
_entity_poly.type
_entity_poly.pdbx_seq_one_letter_code
_entity_poly.pdbx_strand_id
1 'polypeptide(L)'
;MIEYADFECPYCARAHELMTGLAVRRLFRHFPVVSKHPRARVLAQAVEAAALQGAFWEMHDSLFEDQGRLDPPHLWERAKRLGLDLDRFEEDRRSEAVAERVERDFRSGIRAGVTTTPTLFVEGDAHPGVPTTELIDRLATARNGTL
;
A
#
# COMPACT_ATOMS: atom_id res chain seq x y z
N MET A 1 12.54 -2.25 -5.48
CA MET A 1 12.05 -1.01 -4.88
C MET A 1 11.13 -1.32 -3.70
N ILE A 2 11.32 -0.65 -2.57
CA ILE A 2 10.43 -0.76 -1.41
C ILE A 2 9.64 0.54 -1.30
N GLU A 3 8.34 0.43 -1.10
CA GLU A 3 7.44 1.57 -0.94
C GLU A 3 6.77 1.51 0.43
N TYR A 4 6.92 2.55 1.22
CA TYR A 4 6.14 2.76 2.44
C TYR A 4 5.01 3.73 2.14
N ALA A 5 3.77 3.30 2.32
CA ALA A 5 2.62 4.09 1.94
C ALA A 5 1.39 3.83 2.82
N ASP A 6 0.41 4.71 2.65
CA ASP A 6 -0.82 4.82 3.42
C ASP A 6 -1.99 4.96 2.43
N PHE A 7 -2.97 4.09 2.54
CA PHE A 7 -4.09 4.03 1.59
C PHE A 7 -5.05 5.22 1.68
N GLU A 8 -5.02 5.98 2.74
CA GLU A 8 -5.84 7.20 2.87
C GLU A 8 -5.08 8.46 2.42
N CYS A 9 -3.79 8.35 2.17
CA CYS A 9 -2.92 9.45 1.78
C CYS A 9 -3.10 9.80 0.28
N PRO A 10 -3.48 11.05 -0.07
CA PRO A 10 -3.64 11.44 -1.46
C PRO A 10 -2.33 11.47 -2.24
N TYR A 11 -1.21 11.74 -1.59
CA TYR A 11 0.11 11.70 -2.22
C TYR A 11 0.53 10.28 -2.57
N CYS A 12 0.11 9.30 -1.77
CA CYS A 12 0.34 7.89 -2.08
C CYS A 12 -0.50 7.45 -3.30
N ALA A 13 -1.73 7.93 -3.40
CA ALA A 13 -2.56 7.69 -4.59
C ALA A 13 -1.91 8.31 -5.84
N ARG A 14 -1.36 9.50 -5.72
CA ARG A 14 -0.63 10.14 -6.82
C ARG A 14 0.61 9.34 -7.23
N ALA A 15 1.36 8.85 -6.27
CA ALA A 15 2.51 7.97 -6.55
C ALA A 15 2.07 6.70 -7.27
N HIS A 16 0.96 6.11 -6.85
CA HIS A 16 0.38 4.94 -7.52
C HIS A 16 0.09 5.22 -8.99
N GLU A 17 -0.56 6.34 -9.31
CA GLU A 17 -0.84 6.75 -10.70
C GLU A 17 0.45 6.83 -11.52
N LEU A 18 1.48 7.49 -10.99
CA LEU A 18 2.75 7.69 -11.68
C LEU A 18 3.51 6.38 -11.90
N MET A 19 3.34 5.41 -11.01
CA MET A 19 4.03 4.12 -11.08
C MET A 19 3.24 3.03 -11.81
N THR A 20 2.00 3.29 -12.16
CA THR A 20 1.17 2.33 -12.89
C THR A 20 1.81 1.99 -14.23
N GLY A 21 1.92 0.69 -14.50
CA GLY A 21 2.52 0.20 -15.74
C GLY A 21 4.05 0.12 -15.75
N LEU A 22 4.72 0.57 -14.69
CA LEU A 22 6.18 0.38 -14.59
C LEU A 22 6.52 -1.09 -14.33
N ALA A 23 7.44 -1.63 -15.13
CA ALA A 23 7.95 -3.00 -14.97
C ALA A 23 9.04 -3.06 -13.90
N VAL A 24 8.68 -2.74 -12.66
CA VAL A 24 9.59 -2.71 -11.51
C VAL A 24 9.12 -3.71 -10.47
N ARG A 25 10.05 -4.48 -9.91
CA ARG A 25 9.73 -5.33 -8.78
C ARG A 25 9.45 -4.46 -7.55
N ARG A 26 8.22 -4.48 -7.07
CA ARG A 26 7.76 -3.66 -5.94
C ARG A 26 7.55 -4.52 -4.71
N LEU A 27 8.01 -4.02 -3.58
CA LEU A 27 7.65 -4.50 -2.26
C LEU A 27 6.92 -3.37 -1.53
N PHE A 28 5.67 -3.60 -1.19
CA PHE A 28 4.84 -2.63 -0.47
C PHE A 28 4.93 -2.88 1.03
N ARG A 29 5.08 -1.82 1.81
CA ARG A 29 5.03 -1.86 3.27
C ARG A 29 4.07 -0.80 3.80
N HIS A 30 3.26 -1.20 4.75
CA HIS A 30 2.27 -0.32 5.35
C HIS A 30 2.92 0.71 6.28
N PHE A 31 2.55 1.96 6.10
CA PHE A 31 2.97 3.03 6.98
C PHE A 31 1.76 3.93 7.29
N PRO A 32 0.76 3.41 8.05
CA PRO A 32 -0.48 4.14 8.33
C PRO A 32 -0.21 5.31 9.28
N VAL A 33 -0.42 6.53 8.80
CA VAL A 33 -0.26 7.76 9.57
C VAL A 33 -1.59 8.15 10.20
N VAL A 34 -1.98 7.42 11.25
CA VAL A 34 -3.33 7.51 11.84
C VAL A 34 -3.65 8.88 12.44
N SER A 35 -2.65 9.68 12.81
CA SER A 35 -2.86 11.05 13.29
C SER A 35 -3.40 12.00 12.22
N LYS A 36 -3.11 11.71 10.95
CA LYS A 36 -3.60 12.47 9.78
C LYS A 36 -4.69 11.72 9.02
N HIS A 37 -4.62 10.41 9.02
CA HIS A 37 -5.48 9.52 8.24
C HIS A 37 -6.08 8.46 9.16
N PRO A 38 -7.23 8.75 9.82
CA PRO A 38 -7.79 7.88 10.87
C PRO A 38 -8.12 6.46 10.40
N ARG A 39 -8.41 6.27 9.11
CA ARG A 39 -8.76 4.96 8.53
C ARG A 39 -7.56 4.18 8.00
N ALA A 40 -6.38 4.78 7.96
CA ALA A 40 -5.21 4.19 7.32
C ALA A 40 -4.88 2.79 7.82
N ARG A 41 -4.97 2.56 9.13
CA ARG A 41 -4.71 1.24 9.72
C ARG A 41 -5.76 0.21 9.31
N VAL A 42 -7.02 0.58 9.34
CA VAL A 42 -8.14 -0.30 8.94
C VAL A 42 -7.99 -0.71 7.47
N LEU A 43 -7.60 0.23 6.61
CA LEU A 43 -7.37 -0.04 5.19
C LEU A 43 -6.18 -0.96 4.97
N ALA A 44 -5.08 -0.74 5.69
CA ALA A 44 -3.92 -1.62 5.64
C ALA A 44 -4.29 -3.06 6.04
N GLN A 45 -5.09 -3.22 7.10
CA GLN A 45 -5.59 -4.52 7.54
C GLN A 45 -6.50 -5.17 6.50
N ALA A 46 -7.33 -4.39 5.81
CA ALA A 46 -8.18 -4.90 4.72
C ALA A 46 -7.35 -5.44 3.55
N VAL A 47 -6.28 -4.74 3.18
CA VAL A 47 -5.37 -5.21 2.12
C VAL A 47 -4.66 -6.49 2.52
N GLU A 48 -4.21 -6.61 3.78
CA GLU A 48 -3.58 -7.85 4.26
C GLU A 48 -4.58 -9.01 4.33
N ALA A 49 -5.83 -8.75 4.69
CA ALA A 49 -6.88 -9.77 4.65
C ALA A 49 -7.13 -10.26 3.21
N ALA A 50 -7.14 -9.34 2.24
CA ALA A 50 -7.22 -9.70 0.82
C ALA A 50 -5.99 -10.49 0.38
N ALA A 51 -4.80 -10.15 0.89
CA ALA A 51 -3.56 -10.86 0.59
C ALA A 51 -3.61 -12.33 1.03
N LEU A 52 -4.26 -12.63 2.14
CA LEU A 52 -4.47 -14.01 2.61
C LEU A 52 -5.31 -14.85 1.64
N GLN A 53 -6.05 -14.21 0.76
CA GLN A 53 -6.82 -14.85 -0.32
C GLN A 53 -6.21 -14.61 -1.71
N GLY A 54 -4.95 -14.18 -1.77
CA GLY A 54 -4.21 -13.99 -3.01
C GLY A 54 -4.52 -12.71 -3.79
N ALA A 55 -5.17 -11.72 -3.16
CA ALA A 55 -5.65 -10.51 -3.83
C ALA A 55 -5.05 -9.20 -3.25
N PHE A 56 -3.76 -9.23 -2.86
CA PHE A 56 -3.09 -8.04 -2.34
C PHE A 56 -3.17 -6.87 -3.31
N TRP A 57 -2.62 -7.05 -4.51
CA TRP A 57 -2.48 -5.95 -5.47
C TRP A 57 -3.82 -5.45 -6.00
N GLU A 58 -4.78 -6.33 -6.18
CA GLU A 58 -6.13 -5.98 -6.62
C GLU A 58 -6.83 -5.09 -5.59
N MET A 59 -6.75 -5.44 -4.31
CA MET A 59 -7.31 -4.60 -3.24
C MET A 59 -6.54 -3.29 -3.10
N HIS A 60 -5.21 -3.36 -3.12
CA HIS A 60 -4.31 -2.20 -3.11
C HIS A 60 -4.69 -1.19 -4.20
N ASP A 61 -4.80 -1.63 -5.43
CA ASP A 61 -5.12 -0.77 -6.56
C ASP A 61 -6.51 -0.15 -6.40
N SER A 62 -7.50 -0.95 -5.99
CA SER A 62 -8.88 -0.48 -5.83
C SER A 62 -9.01 0.64 -4.79
N LEU A 63 -8.22 0.59 -3.71
CA LEU A 63 -8.24 1.62 -2.67
C LEU A 63 -7.61 2.93 -3.15
N PHE A 64 -6.49 2.87 -3.84
CA PHE A 64 -5.86 4.09 -4.39
C PHE A 64 -6.66 4.70 -5.53
N GLU A 65 -7.36 3.89 -6.32
CA GLU A 65 -8.17 4.36 -7.44
C GLU A 65 -9.48 5.03 -7.00
N ASP A 66 -9.95 4.76 -5.79
CA ASP A 66 -11.17 5.37 -5.26
C ASP A 66 -11.05 5.65 -3.76
N GLN A 67 -10.32 6.70 -3.41
CA GLN A 67 -10.15 7.12 -2.02
C GLN A 67 -11.38 7.82 -1.42
N GLY A 68 -12.42 8.06 -2.22
CA GLY A 68 -13.68 8.62 -1.75
C GLY A 68 -14.61 7.61 -1.09
N ARG A 69 -14.33 6.30 -1.20
CA ARG A 69 -15.19 5.21 -0.76
C ARG A 69 -14.39 4.18 0.04
N LEU A 70 -14.05 4.55 1.27
CA LEU A 70 -13.17 3.75 2.13
C LEU A 70 -13.87 3.20 3.38
N ASP A 71 -15.15 3.46 3.58
CA ASP A 71 -15.92 2.96 4.71
C ASP A 71 -16.14 1.44 4.60
N PRO A 72 -16.41 0.74 5.73
CA PRO A 72 -16.58 -0.72 5.73
C PRO A 72 -17.51 -1.29 4.66
N PRO A 73 -18.70 -0.72 4.38
CA PRO A 73 -19.55 -1.22 3.29
C PRO A 73 -18.85 -1.21 1.93
N HIS A 74 -18.03 -0.21 1.64
CA HIS A 74 -17.26 -0.11 0.41
C HIS A 74 -16.10 -1.12 0.38
N LEU A 75 -15.53 -1.48 1.53
CA LEU A 75 -14.54 -2.55 1.63
C LEU A 75 -15.17 -3.91 1.30
N TRP A 76 -16.38 -4.16 1.78
CA TRP A 76 -17.12 -5.39 1.47
C TRP A 76 -17.47 -5.49 -0.01
N GLU A 77 -17.89 -4.40 -0.62
CA GLU A 77 -18.15 -4.34 -2.06
C GLU A 77 -16.91 -4.69 -2.88
N ARG A 78 -15.75 -4.16 -2.49
CA ARG A 78 -14.48 -4.49 -3.14
C ARG A 78 -14.14 -5.96 -2.98
N ALA A 79 -14.23 -6.49 -1.77
CA ALA A 79 -13.97 -7.91 -1.50
C ALA A 79 -14.89 -8.81 -2.34
N LYS A 80 -16.16 -8.48 -2.40
CA LYS A 80 -17.16 -9.20 -3.21
C LYS A 80 -16.82 -9.14 -4.70
N ARG A 81 -16.49 -7.96 -5.20
CA ARG A 81 -16.14 -7.72 -6.60
C ARG A 81 -14.87 -8.49 -7.01
N LEU A 82 -13.93 -8.64 -6.08
CA LEU A 82 -12.70 -9.40 -6.29
C LEU A 82 -12.90 -10.93 -6.12
N GLY A 83 -14.10 -11.37 -5.82
CA GLY A 83 -14.41 -12.78 -5.67
C GLY A 83 -13.93 -13.41 -4.37
N LEU A 84 -13.67 -12.59 -3.34
CA LEU A 84 -13.18 -13.08 -2.05
C LEU A 84 -14.32 -13.69 -1.22
N ASP A 85 -13.96 -14.64 -0.34
CA ASP A 85 -14.84 -15.11 0.72
C ASP A 85 -15.04 -13.96 1.71
N LEU A 86 -16.25 -13.42 1.79
CA LEU A 86 -16.55 -12.22 2.56
C LEU A 86 -16.46 -12.46 4.07
N ASP A 87 -16.95 -13.60 4.56
CA ASP A 87 -16.89 -13.94 5.99
C ASP A 87 -15.44 -14.08 6.45
N ARG A 88 -14.63 -14.76 5.66
CA ARG A 88 -13.19 -14.90 5.91
C ARG A 88 -12.48 -13.55 5.85
N PHE A 89 -12.80 -12.71 4.88
CA PHE A 89 -12.24 -11.36 4.76
C PHE A 89 -12.53 -10.53 6.02
N GLU A 90 -13.79 -10.56 6.52
CA GLU A 90 -14.18 -9.84 7.72
C GLU A 90 -13.44 -10.34 8.96
N GLU A 91 -13.33 -11.64 9.14
CA GLU A 91 -12.60 -12.25 10.24
C GLU A 91 -11.11 -11.88 10.19
N ASP A 92 -10.49 -12.05 9.04
CA ASP A 92 -9.05 -11.81 8.85
C ASP A 92 -8.67 -10.34 9.05
N ARG A 93 -9.46 -9.40 8.51
CA ARG A 93 -9.13 -7.97 8.64
C ARG A 93 -9.22 -7.47 10.09
N ARG A 94 -9.89 -8.19 10.96
CA ARG A 94 -10.02 -7.90 12.40
C ARG A 94 -9.07 -8.72 13.26
N SER A 95 -8.31 -9.63 12.66
CA SER A 95 -7.46 -10.55 13.42
C SER A 95 -6.23 -9.85 13.99
N GLU A 96 -5.73 -10.38 15.11
CA GLU A 96 -4.48 -9.91 15.71
C GLU A 96 -3.29 -10.20 14.78
N ALA A 97 -3.30 -11.30 14.06
CA ALA A 97 -2.24 -11.67 13.13
C ALA A 97 -2.07 -10.63 12.01
N VAL A 98 -3.18 -10.15 11.45
CA VAL A 98 -3.17 -9.10 10.42
C VAL A 98 -2.74 -7.77 11.02
N ALA A 99 -3.25 -7.40 12.21
CA ALA A 99 -2.83 -6.19 12.91
C ALA A 99 -1.31 -6.19 13.19
N GLU A 100 -0.77 -7.32 13.63
CA GLU A 100 0.67 -7.47 13.89
C GLU A 100 1.49 -7.37 12.60
N ARG A 101 0.98 -7.91 11.50
CA ARG A 101 1.63 -7.80 10.19
C ARG A 101 1.76 -6.34 9.76
N VAL A 102 0.71 -5.55 9.91
CA VAL A 102 0.71 -4.11 9.60
C VAL A 102 1.67 -3.36 10.52
N GLU A 103 1.61 -3.64 11.82
CA GLU A 103 2.47 -3.00 12.82
C GLU A 103 3.95 -3.28 12.57
N ARG A 104 4.29 -4.47 12.12
CA ARG A 104 5.65 -4.86 11.77
C ARG A 104 6.21 -4.02 10.63
N ASP A 105 5.40 -3.77 9.59
CA ASP A 105 5.77 -2.89 8.49
C ASP A 105 6.00 -1.46 8.98
N PHE A 106 5.07 -0.95 9.79
CA PHE A 106 5.15 0.40 10.35
C PHE A 106 6.45 0.58 11.15
N ARG A 107 6.74 -0.35 12.07
CA ARG A 107 7.97 -0.29 12.86
C ARG A 107 9.22 -0.35 11.98
N SER A 108 9.20 -1.15 10.91
CA SER A 108 10.34 -1.19 9.98
C SER A 108 10.57 0.14 9.29
N GLY A 109 9.50 0.86 8.95
CA GLY A 109 9.56 2.20 8.39
C GLY A 109 10.17 3.21 9.36
N ILE A 110 9.75 3.17 10.63
CA ILE A 110 10.32 4.02 11.68
C ILE A 110 11.83 3.77 11.79
N ARG A 111 12.27 2.52 11.84
CA ARG A 111 13.70 2.17 11.90
C ARG A 111 14.47 2.61 10.66
N ALA A 112 13.83 2.61 9.49
CA ALA A 112 14.43 3.04 8.24
C ALA A 112 14.45 4.56 8.06
N GLY A 113 13.89 5.32 9.00
CA GLY A 113 13.87 6.79 8.95
C GLY A 113 12.72 7.37 8.14
N VAL A 114 11.69 6.60 7.84
CA VAL A 114 10.49 7.10 7.15
C VAL A 114 9.75 8.09 8.05
N THR A 115 9.52 9.30 7.54
CA THR A 115 8.82 10.38 8.25
C THR A 115 7.61 10.91 7.48
N THR A 116 7.46 10.52 6.22
CA THR A 116 6.36 10.95 5.36
C THR A 116 5.97 9.82 4.40
N THR A 117 4.74 9.87 3.91
CA THR A 117 4.24 8.93 2.91
C THR A 117 3.88 9.69 1.61
N PRO A 118 4.15 9.10 0.45
CA PRO A 118 4.94 7.88 0.26
C PRO A 118 6.43 8.11 0.48
N THR A 119 7.18 7.06 0.82
CA THR A 119 8.64 7.04 0.76
C THR A 119 9.08 5.82 -0.03
N LEU A 120 9.83 6.03 -1.09
CA LEU A 120 10.38 4.96 -1.91
C LEU A 120 11.85 4.73 -1.56
N PHE A 121 12.25 3.48 -1.43
CA PHE A 121 13.65 3.08 -1.34
C PHE A 121 14.05 2.41 -2.65
N VAL A 122 14.98 3.00 -3.33
CA VAL A 122 15.51 2.52 -4.62
C VAL A 122 17.01 2.34 -4.47
N GLU A 123 17.48 1.11 -4.63
CA GLU A 123 18.91 0.76 -4.46
C GLU A 123 19.49 1.24 -3.11
N GLY A 124 18.66 1.24 -2.07
CA GLY A 124 19.04 1.65 -0.73
C GLY A 124 18.87 3.14 -0.44
N ASP A 125 18.62 3.96 -1.44
CA ASP A 125 18.43 5.41 -1.27
C ASP A 125 16.96 5.74 -1.02
N ALA A 126 16.71 6.60 -0.02
CA ALA A 126 15.35 7.05 0.32
C ALA A 126 14.93 8.24 -0.57
N HIS A 127 13.71 8.12 -1.09
CA HIS A 127 13.07 9.17 -1.88
C HIS A 127 11.72 9.51 -1.22
N PRO A 128 11.69 10.47 -0.29
CA PRO A 128 10.44 10.86 0.38
C PRO A 128 9.55 11.70 -0.54
N GLY A 129 8.25 11.52 -0.39
CA GLY A 129 7.24 12.26 -1.15
C GLY A 129 6.90 11.63 -2.49
N VAL A 130 6.08 12.34 -3.26
CA VAL A 130 5.68 11.90 -4.60
C VAL A 130 6.93 11.78 -5.49
N PRO A 131 7.09 10.65 -6.21
CA PRO A 131 8.28 10.46 -7.04
C PRO A 131 8.43 11.55 -8.10
N THR A 132 9.67 12.01 -8.29
CA THR A 132 10.00 12.98 -9.32
C THR A 132 9.95 12.36 -10.71
N THR A 133 9.82 13.19 -11.74
CA THR A 133 9.87 12.72 -13.13
C THR A 133 11.18 11.98 -13.41
N GLU A 134 12.31 12.49 -12.93
CA GLU A 134 13.62 11.84 -13.09
C GLU A 134 13.63 10.44 -12.47
N LEU A 135 13.06 10.29 -11.28
CA LEU A 135 13.00 8.99 -10.62
C LEU A 135 12.11 8.02 -11.41
N ILE A 136 10.95 8.47 -11.88
CA ILE A 136 10.03 7.66 -12.70
C ILE A 136 10.74 7.22 -14.00
N ASP A 137 11.42 8.13 -14.68
CA ASP A 137 12.16 7.82 -15.91
C ASP A 137 13.27 6.80 -15.65
N ARG A 138 13.99 6.96 -14.55
CA ARG A 138 15.03 6.01 -14.14
C ARG A 138 14.45 4.61 -13.87
N LEU A 139 13.32 4.53 -13.20
CA LEU A 139 12.62 3.28 -12.93
C LEU A 139 12.09 2.64 -14.22
N ALA A 140 11.60 3.45 -15.16
CA ALA A 140 11.09 2.96 -16.44
C ALA A 140 12.19 2.40 -17.34
N THR A 141 13.41 2.95 -17.26
CA THR A 141 14.56 2.50 -18.05
C THR A 141 15.34 1.37 -17.41
N ALA A 142 15.15 1.10 -16.13
CA ALA A 142 15.77 -0.01 -15.42
C ALA A 142 15.14 -1.36 -15.87
N ARG A 143 15.37 -1.74 -17.12
CA ARG A 143 14.96 -3.02 -17.68
C ARG A 143 15.79 -4.14 -17.08
N ASN A 144 15.12 -5.21 -16.67
CA ASN A 144 15.73 -6.50 -16.29
C ASN A 144 16.20 -6.66 -14.85
N GLY A 145 15.36 -6.28 -13.87
CA GLY A 145 15.45 -6.91 -12.55
C GLY A 145 16.71 -6.63 -11.73
N THR A 146 17.45 -5.58 -12.04
CA THR A 146 18.64 -5.17 -11.31
C THR A 146 18.38 -3.94 -10.43
N LEU A 147 17.28 -3.94 -9.74
CA LEU A 147 17.04 -2.98 -8.66
C LEU A 147 16.82 -3.70 -7.37
#